data_7998ca1e097ec1d3946401b3796378b1
#
_entry.id   7998ca1e097ec1d3946401b3796378b1
#
_cell.length_a   1.000
_cell.length_b   1.000
_cell.length_c   1.000
_cell.angle_alpha   90.00
_cell.angle_beta   90.00
_cell.angle_gamma   90.00
#
_symmetry.space_group_name_H-M   'P 1'
#
loop_
_entity.id
_entity.type
_entity.pdbx_description
1 polymer ?
#
loop_
_entity_poly.entity_id
_entity_poly.type
_entity_poly.pdbx_seq_one_letter_code
_entity_poly.pdbx_strand_id
1 'polypeptide(L)'
;MGFFVQDLHRQIEQLYSQTHEKTKQILYRGQGISKIEFEKVKQSQGGLWAFNNFLSTSTDRDVSLAFAESVESDPDLIGILFQMEIDPFVSSTVFGSLNGTAYYSEENEILFSMHTVFRIGEIVQINDQLWQVNLALTNDNDEQLKSLTDYVRAEFANDFKHHQLGMLLRRIDKLDQAEEFFKGILESTVVKSLEEIADLHAQLGGIKHSQEDSLEALAHFQSALNIREKVLKPTDLALAKTYSSIGSTYCLMANYTSALAYHEKALKIREEVLPPIHSDLGIAYTNLGVVHHRIGDYQTALSYSEKALDIKEKTLPLNHPSLAITYHNIGRLHELMKDHFMALAYYEKTLMIEEKSLPPTHSSLGTTYSNIGAVYLTLENYSDALLYFEKALNNYQNSLLPNHPNLAATYNNMGTLYKSMKNYSTALLHHDKALEIQLTSLPSNHPTFAKTFFYIGEVYYSMENYSTALLYYAKAFEIQAKSLPSSHPNFALFFDKIKLVRRTLGFREETITCVE
;
A
#
# COMPACT_ATOMS: atom_id res chain seq x y z
N MET A 1 -2.67 -30.82 -3.53
CA MET A 1 -3.81 -29.92 -3.79
C MET A 1 -4.03 -29.63 -5.27
N GLY A 2 -3.02 -29.28 -6.08
CA GLY A 2 -3.20 -28.92 -7.49
C GLY A 2 -3.91 -29.98 -8.36
N PHE A 3 -3.61 -31.26 -8.19
CA PHE A 3 -4.29 -32.36 -8.93
C PHE A 3 -5.78 -32.46 -8.57
N PHE A 4 -6.14 -32.30 -7.31
CA PHE A 4 -7.54 -32.36 -6.88
C PHE A 4 -8.36 -31.19 -7.46
N VAL A 5 -7.79 -29.98 -7.50
CA VAL A 5 -8.44 -28.82 -8.11
C VAL A 5 -8.67 -29.01 -9.61
N GLN A 6 -7.68 -29.57 -10.34
CA GLN A 6 -7.81 -29.84 -11.76
C GLN A 6 -8.85 -30.92 -12.05
N ASP A 7 -8.90 -31.97 -11.23
CA ASP A 7 -9.89 -33.03 -11.38
C ASP A 7 -11.32 -32.55 -11.11
N LEU A 8 -11.49 -31.73 -10.07
CA LEU A 8 -12.78 -31.12 -9.76
C LEU A 8 -13.25 -30.17 -10.87
N HIS A 9 -12.34 -29.34 -11.41
CA HIS A 9 -12.64 -28.45 -12.55
C HIS A 9 -13.09 -29.29 -13.78
N ARG A 10 -12.37 -30.35 -14.10
CA ARG A 10 -12.73 -31.27 -15.21
C ARG A 10 -14.08 -31.96 -14.99
N GLN A 11 -14.42 -32.33 -13.75
CA GLN A 11 -15.72 -32.91 -13.43
C GLN A 11 -16.84 -31.87 -13.60
N ILE A 12 -16.61 -30.60 -13.19
CA ILE A 12 -17.57 -29.52 -13.42
C ILE A 12 -17.77 -29.29 -14.93
N GLU A 13 -16.71 -29.30 -15.73
CA GLU A 13 -16.79 -29.20 -17.20
C GLU A 13 -17.62 -30.34 -17.81
N GLN A 14 -17.45 -31.56 -17.32
CA GLN A 14 -18.24 -32.72 -17.76
C GLN A 14 -19.71 -32.55 -17.39
N LEU A 15 -20.03 -32.13 -16.18
CA LEU A 15 -21.40 -31.85 -15.74
C LEU A 15 -22.03 -30.72 -16.57
N TYR A 16 -21.30 -29.65 -16.82
CA TYR A 16 -21.75 -28.54 -17.66
C TYR A 16 -22.12 -28.98 -19.07
N SER A 17 -21.29 -29.85 -19.67
CA SER A 17 -21.57 -30.39 -21.01
C SER A 17 -22.81 -31.30 -21.09
N GLN A 18 -23.25 -31.83 -19.95
CA GLN A 18 -24.45 -32.68 -19.81
C GLN A 18 -25.71 -31.89 -19.46
N THR A 19 -25.56 -30.65 -19.00
CA THR A 19 -26.68 -29.79 -18.58
C THR A 19 -27.34 -29.18 -19.82
N HIS A 20 -28.57 -29.56 -20.10
CA HIS A 20 -29.32 -29.14 -21.29
C HIS A 20 -30.23 -27.91 -21.03
N GLU A 21 -30.27 -27.38 -19.83
CA GLU A 21 -31.08 -26.21 -19.50
C GLU A 21 -30.46 -24.92 -20.01
N LYS A 22 -31.04 -24.38 -21.09
CA LYS A 22 -30.67 -23.09 -21.71
C LYS A 22 -31.58 -21.94 -21.26
N THR A 23 -32.07 -21.97 -20.05
CA THR A 23 -32.91 -20.90 -19.49
C THR A 23 -32.13 -20.06 -18.49
N LYS A 24 -32.42 -18.75 -18.44
CA LYS A 24 -31.88 -17.90 -17.39
C LYS A 24 -32.28 -18.46 -16.01
N GLN A 25 -31.31 -18.54 -15.12
CA GLN A 25 -31.48 -19.05 -13.76
C GLN A 25 -31.09 -18.00 -12.74
N ILE A 26 -31.79 -18.01 -11.61
CA ILE A 26 -31.42 -17.23 -10.44
C ILE A 26 -30.95 -18.21 -9.36
N LEU A 27 -29.74 -18.00 -8.89
CA LEU A 27 -29.13 -18.83 -7.85
C LEU A 27 -28.88 -17.97 -6.61
N TYR A 28 -28.84 -18.63 -5.48
CA TYR A 28 -28.68 -17.98 -4.19
C TYR A 28 -27.52 -18.58 -3.40
N ARG A 29 -26.86 -17.72 -2.60
CA ARG A 29 -25.86 -18.12 -1.61
C ARG A 29 -25.95 -17.23 -0.40
N GLY A 30 -26.13 -17.82 0.77
CA GLY A 30 -26.05 -17.15 2.06
C GLY A 30 -24.67 -17.31 2.68
N GLN A 31 -24.11 -16.23 3.20
CA GLN A 31 -22.89 -16.28 4.01
C GLN A 31 -22.75 -15.06 4.92
N GLY A 32 -21.98 -15.22 6.02
CA GLY A 32 -21.51 -14.10 6.81
C GLY A 32 -20.18 -13.56 6.29
N ILE A 33 -20.03 -12.25 6.27
CA ILE A 33 -18.74 -11.59 6.01
C ILE A 33 -18.48 -10.51 7.06
N SER A 34 -17.24 -10.12 7.25
CA SER A 34 -16.90 -9.05 8.18
C SER A 34 -17.47 -7.71 7.72
N LYS A 35 -17.77 -6.81 8.66
CA LYS A 35 -18.22 -5.44 8.36
C LYS A 35 -17.27 -4.70 7.42
N ILE A 36 -15.96 -4.93 7.58
CA ILE A 36 -14.91 -4.33 6.73
C ILE A 36 -15.02 -4.83 5.28
N GLU A 37 -15.22 -6.14 5.08
CA GLU A 37 -15.40 -6.71 3.74
C GLU A 37 -16.71 -6.25 3.11
N PHE A 38 -17.77 -6.15 3.89
CA PHE A 38 -19.04 -5.66 3.39
C PHE A 38 -18.98 -4.21 2.90
N GLU A 39 -18.28 -3.33 3.62
CA GLU A 39 -18.07 -1.95 3.16
C GLU A 39 -17.29 -1.91 1.82
N LYS A 40 -16.34 -2.82 1.60
CA LYS A 40 -15.67 -2.95 0.30
C LYS A 40 -16.65 -3.38 -0.80
N VAL A 41 -17.56 -4.31 -0.50
CA VAL A 41 -18.61 -4.73 -1.46
C VAL A 41 -19.49 -3.54 -1.86
N LYS A 42 -19.94 -2.73 -0.89
CA LYS A 42 -20.75 -1.53 -1.15
C LYS A 42 -20.02 -0.51 -2.03
N GLN A 43 -18.74 -0.24 -1.72
CA GLN A 43 -17.91 0.69 -2.50
C GLN A 43 -17.65 0.20 -3.92
N SER A 44 -17.73 -1.11 -4.15
CA SER A 44 -17.50 -1.74 -5.44
C SER A 44 -18.75 -1.96 -6.26
N GLN A 45 -19.90 -1.35 -5.90
CA GLN A 45 -21.13 -1.46 -6.67
C GLN A 45 -20.93 -1.01 -8.13
N GLY A 46 -21.40 -1.81 -9.09
CA GLY A 46 -21.13 -1.64 -10.51
C GLY A 46 -19.78 -2.20 -10.99
N GLY A 47 -18.89 -2.55 -10.07
CA GLY A 47 -17.59 -3.18 -10.35
C GLY A 47 -17.67 -4.71 -10.44
N LEU A 48 -16.47 -5.34 -10.49
CA LEU A 48 -16.32 -6.78 -10.59
C LEU A 48 -16.03 -7.40 -9.22
N TRP A 49 -16.60 -8.59 -8.98
CA TRP A 49 -16.38 -9.42 -7.80
C TRP A 49 -16.02 -10.84 -8.20
N ALA A 50 -14.93 -11.38 -7.68
CA ALA A 50 -14.51 -12.75 -7.94
C ALA A 50 -14.51 -13.58 -6.66
N PHE A 51 -15.02 -14.80 -6.76
CA PHE A 51 -14.89 -15.79 -5.68
C PHE A 51 -13.63 -16.62 -5.92
N ASN A 52 -12.72 -16.62 -4.94
CA ASN A 52 -11.42 -17.30 -5.02
C ASN A 52 -11.49 -18.82 -4.70
N ASN A 53 -12.67 -19.35 -4.51
CA ASN A 53 -12.93 -20.77 -4.23
C ASN A 53 -14.00 -21.30 -5.17
N PHE A 54 -14.22 -22.61 -5.13
CA PHE A 54 -15.41 -23.19 -5.74
C PHE A 54 -16.64 -22.63 -5.04
N LEU A 55 -17.54 -22.06 -5.82
CA LEU A 55 -18.71 -21.38 -5.30
C LEU A 55 -19.91 -22.33 -5.33
N SER A 56 -20.32 -22.81 -4.17
CA SER A 56 -21.57 -23.56 -3.99
C SER A 56 -22.73 -22.60 -3.87
N THR A 57 -23.79 -22.87 -4.62
CA THR A 57 -25.02 -22.07 -4.68
C THR A 57 -26.24 -22.97 -4.72
N SER A 58 -27.40 -22.46 -4.36
CA SER A 58 -28.66 -23.20 -4.40
C SER A 58 -29.70 -22.48 -5.27
N THR A 59 -30.60 -23.20 -5.87
CA THR A 59 -31.82 -22.65 -6.50
C THR A 59 -32.86 -22.26 -5.46
N ASP A 60 -32.72 -22.76 -4.22
CA ASP A 60 -33.63 -22.46 -3.12
C ASP A 60 -33.13 -21.22 -2.34
N ARG A 61 -33.96 -20.18 -2.39
CA ARG A 61 -33.69 -18.92 -1.71
C ARG A 61 -33.72 -19.05 -0.19
N ASP A 62 -34.65 -19.84 0.34
CA ASP A 62 -34.91 -19.91 1.78
C ASP A 62 -33.76 -20.67 2.50
N VAL A 63 -33.22 -21.70 1.86
CA VAL A 63 -32.01 -22.40 2.33
C VAL A 63 -30.83 -21.43 2.42
N SER A 64 -30.59 -20.66 1.37
CA SER A 64 -29.51 -19.69 1.33
C SER A 64 -29.71 -18.52 2.31
N LEU A 65 -30.96 -18.11 2.50
CA LEU A 65 -31.31 -17.08 3.47
C LEU A 65 -31.00 -17.53 4.90
N ALA A 66 -31.34 -18.76 5.27
CA ALA A 66 -31.04 -19.31 6.59
C ALA A 66 -29.53 -19.30 6.90
N PHE A 67 -28.67 -19.57 5.90
CA PHE A 67 -27.21 -19.42 6.06
C PHE A 67 -26.77 -17.98 6.28
N ALA A 68 -27.39 -17.01 5.61
CA ALA A 68 -27.09 -15.60 5.82
C ALA A 68 -27.58 -15.10 7.20
N GLU A 69 -28.71 -15.59 7.68
CA GLU A 69 -29.29 -15.27 9.00
C GLU A 69 -28.50 -15.92 10.16
N SER A 70 -27.81 -17.04 9.91
CA SER A 70 -27.07 -17.77 10.96
C SER A 70 -26.01 -16.93 11.68
N VAL A 71 -25.61 -15.80 11.13
CA VAL A 71 -24.58 -14.89 11.71
C VAL A 71 -25.17 -13.73 12.51
N GLU A 72 -26.50 -13.61 12.66
CA GLU A 72 -27.16 -12.51 13.39
C GLU A 72 -26.73 -12.41 14.87
N SER A 73 -26.21 -13.48 15.45
CA SER A 73 -25.69 -13.48 16.82
C SER A 73 -24.27 -12.94 16.95
N ASP A 74 -23.54 -12.73 15.85
CA ASP A 74 -22.17 -12.23 15.85
C ASP A 74 -22.15 -10.74 15.48
N PRO A 75 -21.76 -9.85 16.44
CA PRO A 75 -21.78 -8.41 16.22
C PRO A 75 -20.76 -7.93 15.18
N ASP A 76 -19.75 -8.73 14.83
CA ASP A 76 -18.69 -8.35 13.89
C ASP A 76 -18.98 -8.81 12.45
N LEU A 77 -20.01 -9.64 12.27
CA LEU A 77 -20.42 -10.14 10.97
C LEU A 77 -21.70 -9.45 10.43
N ILE A 78 -21.84 -9.52 9.13
CA ILE A 78 -23.04 -9.12 8.39
C ILE A 78 -23.45 -10.31 7.54
N GLY A 79 -24.74 -10.68 7.60
CA GLY A 79 -25.33 -11.69 6.74
C GLY A 79 -25.55 -11.12 5.34
N ILE A 80 -25.08 -11.86 4.33
CA ILE A 80 -25.33 -11.50 2.93
C ILE A 80 -26.02 -12.64 2.22
N LEU A 81 -27.12 -12.32 1.58
CA LEU A 81 -27.76 -13.16 0.59
C LEU A 81 -27.31 -12.69 -0.81
N PHE A 82 -26.40 -13.41 -1.43
CA PHE A 82 -26.08 -13.20 -2.84
C PHE A 82 -27.20 -13.79 -3.70
N GLN A 83 -27.75 -12.95 -4.58
CA GLN A 83 -28.66 -13.36 -5.64
C GLN A 83 -27.93 -13.24 -6.98
N MET A 84 -27.73 -14.36 -7.66
CA MET A 84 -26.88 -14.46 -8.85
C MET A 84 -27.74 -14.72 -10.07
N GLU A 85 -27.73 -13.81 -11.04
CA GLU A 85 -28.38 -14.00 -12.33
C GLU A 85 -27.39 -14.67 -13.30
N ILE A 86 -27.75 -15.84 -13.79
CA ILE A 86 -26.96 -16.65 -14.73
C ILE A 86 -27.68 -16.67 -16.06
N ASP A 87 -27.05 -16.12 -17.08
CA ASP A 87 -27.51 -16.23 -18.47
C ASP A 87 -26.60 -17.23 -19.22
N PRO A 88 -27.08 -18.44 -19.51
CA PRO A 88 -26.27 -19.47 -20.15
C PRO A 88 -25.85 -19.14 -21.59
N PHE A 89 -26.46 -18.12 -22.22
CA PHE A 89 -26.10 -17.67 -23.55
C PHE A 89 -24.95 -16.62 -23.55
N VAL A 90 -24.70 -16.04 -22.40
CA VAL A 90 -23.71 -14.97 -22.24
C VAL A 90 -22.46 -15.46 -21.52
N SER A 91 -22.55 -16.56 -20.78
CA SER A 91 -21.48 -17.05 -19.91
C SER A 91 -20.49 -17.98 -20.64
N SER A 92 -19.20 -17.70 -20.47
CA SER A 92 -18.09 -18.63 -20.76
C SER A 92 -17.67 -19.45 -19.54
N THR A 93 -18.25 -19.16 -18.37
CA THR A 93 -17.87 -19.78 -17.10
C THR A 93 -18.55 -21.14 -16.94
N VAL A 94 -17.77 -22.15 -16.54
CA VAL A 94 -18.22 -23.50 -16.33
C VAL A 94 -18.85 -23.64 -14.95
N PHE A 95 -20.07 -24.16 -14.89
CA PHE A 95 -20.78 -24.52 -13.66
C PHE A 95 -21.53 -25.85 -13.86
N GLY A 96 -21.79 -26.59 -12.80
CA GLY A 96 -22.46 -27.88 -12.88
C GLY A 96 -23.40 -28.14 -11.71
N SER A 97 -24.53 -28.77 -12.00
CA SER A 97 -25.48 -29.25 -10.97
C SER A 97 -24.94 -30.51 -10.32
N LEU A 98 -24.95 -30.56 -8.99
CA LEU A 98 -24.57 -31.73 -8.19
C LEU A 98 -25.77 -32.66 -7.88
N ASN A 99 -26.89 -32.47 -8.55
CA ASN A 99 -28.10 -33.28 -8.32
C ASN A 99 -27.80 -34.78 -8.38
N GLY A 100 -28.09 -35.49 -7.28
CA GLY A 100 -27.85 -36.92 -7.13
C GLY A 100 -26.46 -37.36 -6.64
N THR A 101 -25.52 -36.42 -6.45
CA THR A 101 -24.18 -36.68 -5.90
C THR A 101 -23.89 -35.88 -4.61
N ALA A 102 -24.76 -34.92 -4.26
CA ALA A 102 -24.62 -34.13 -3.04
C ALA A 102 -24.90 -34.96 -1.78
N TYR A 103 -24.23 -34.62 -0.67
CA TYR A 103 -24.40 -35.29 0.63
C TYR A 103 -25.84 -35.14 1.18
N TYR A 104 -26.49 -34.00 0.87
CA TYR A 104 -27.92 -33.76 1.13
C TYR A 104 -28.70 -33.83 -0.19
N SER A 105 -29.45 -34.91 -0.39
CA SER A 105 -30.13 -35.23 -1.64
C SER A 105 -31.30 -34.30 -2.01
N GLU A 106 -31.69 -33.38 -1.12
CA GLU A 106 -32.79 -32.44 -1.33
C GLU A 106 -32.33 -31.04 -1.74
N GLU A 107 -31.02 -30.74 -1.68
CA GLU A 107 -30.45 -29.47 -2.09
C GLU A 107 -30.10 -29.49 -3.58
N ASN A 108 -30.75 -28.63 -4.36
CA ASN A 108 -30.41 -28.40 -5.76
C ASN A 108 -29.14 -27.56 -5.86
N GLU A 109 -27.99 -28.14 -5.52
CA GLU A 109 -26.71 -27.46 -5.44
C GLU A 109 -26.09 -27.31 -6.84
N ILE A 110 -25.66 -26.08 -7.15
CA ILE A 110 -24.89 -25.72 -8.35
C ILE A 110 -23.52 -25.23 -7.93
N LEU A 111 -22.49 -25.86 -8.48
CA LEU A 111 -21.11 -25.55 -8.20
C LEU A 111 -20.47 -24.80 -9.38
N PHE A 112 -19.92 -23.61 -9.10
CA PHE A 112 -19.11 -22.85 -10.05
C PHE A 112 -17.64 -23.17 -9.91
N SER A 113 -16.92 -23.07 -11.01
CA SER A 113 -15.48 -23.19 -11.01
C SER A 113 -14.83 -22.04 -10.22
N MET A 114 -13.60 -22.25 -9.78
CA MET A 114 -12.82 -21.19 -9.11
C MET A 114 -12.63 -19.98 -10.02
N HIS A 115 -12.53 -18.81 -9.41
CA HIS A 115 -12.32 -17.51 -10.09
C HIS A 115 -13.47 -17.06 -10.99
N THR A 116 -14.68 -17.59 -10.77
CA THR A 116 -15.88 -17.07 -11.42
C THR A 116 -16.08 -15.59 -11.05
N VAL A 117 -16.24 -14.74 -12.07
CA VAL A 117 -16.34 -13.29 -11.90
C VAL A 117 -17.79 -12.84 -12.14
N PHE A 118 -18.27 -12.03 -11.23
CA PHE A 118 -19.59 -11.43 -11.29
C PHE A 118 -19.49 -9.91 -11.29
N ARG A 119 -20.48 -9.23 -11.85
CA ARG A 119 -20.69 -7.80 -11.71
C ARG A 119 -21.63 -7.54 -10.55
N ILE A 120 -21.24 -6.64 -9.64
CA ILE A 120 -22.07 -6.23 -8.51
C ILE A 120 -23.18 -5.31 -9.01
N GLY A 121 -24.41 -5.73 -8.85
CA GLY A 121 -25.60 -4.95 -9.17
C GLY A 121 -26.11 -4.14 -7.98
N GLU A 122 -27.41 -4.19 -7.76
CA GLU A 122 -28.07 -3.49 -6.66
C GLU A 122 -27.77 -4.18 -5.31
N ILE A 123 -27.57 -3.37 -4.28
CA ILE A 123 -27.37 -3.81 -2.89
C ILE A 123 -28.53 -3.29 -2.07
N VAL A 124 -29.31 -4.21 -1.50
CA VAL A 124 -30.56 -3.91 -0.78
C VAL A 124 -30.45 -4.39 0.66
N GLN A 125 -30.82 -3.54 1.61
CA GLN A 125 -30.91 -3.93 3.02
C GLN A 125 -32.22 -4.68 3.28
N ILE A 126 -32.14 -5.88 3.88
CA ILE A 126 -33.32 -6.68 4.26
C ILE A 126 -33.67 -6.37 5.71
N ASN A 127 -32.68 -6.36 6.63
CA ASN A 127 -32.84 -5.94 8.03
C ASN A 127 -31.52 -5.30 8.52
N ASP A 128 -31.40 -5.03 9.83
CA ASP A 128 -30.25 -4.29 10.41
C ASP A 128 -28.90 -4.99 10.17
N GLN A 129 -28.87 -6.32 10.08
CA GLN A 129 -27.65 -7.11 9.91
C GLN A 129 -27.66 -7.99 8.65
N LEU A 130 -28.70 -7.93 7.82
CA LEU A 130 -28.87 -8.76 6.65
C LEU A 130 -29.05 -7.93 5.38
N TRP A 131 -28.26 -8.23 4.36
CA TRP A 131 -28.27 -7.54 3.07
C TRP A 131 -28.41 -8.52 1.91
N GLN A 132 -29.06 -8.10 0.85
CA GLN A 132 -29.06 -8.81 -0.43
C GLN A 132 -28.14 -8.07 -1.40
N VAL A 133 -27.27 -8.84 -2.06
CA VAL A 133 -26.35 -8.35 -3.10
C VAL A 133 -26.70 -9.06 -4.40
N ASN A 134 -27.16 -8.31 -5.38
CA ASN A 134 -27.46 -8.85 -6.71
C ASN A 134 -26.18 -8.93 -7.53
N LEU A 135 -25.90 -10.09 -8.10
CA LEU A 135 -24.72 -10.38 -8.91
C LEU A 135 -25.15 -10.85 -10.30
N ALA A 136 -24.51 -10.36 -11.34
CA ALA A 136 -24.67 -10.85 -12.70
C ALA A 136 -23.39 -11.52 -13.17
N LEU A 137 -23.49 -12.75 -13.69
CA LEU A 137 -22.33 -13.47 -14.21
C LEU A 137 -21.74 -12.71 -15.40
N THR A 138 -20.42 -12.47 -15.37
CA THR A 138 -19.71 -11.81 -16.47
C THR A 138 -19.33 -12.79 -17.55
N ASN A 139 -19.06 -12.28 -18.75
CA ASN A 139 -18.48 -13.04 -19.85
C ASN A 139 -17.11 -12.46 -20.25
N ASP A 140 -16.38 -13.17 -21.10
CA ASP A 140 -15.06 -12.79 -21.60
C ASP A 140 -15.06 -11.48 -22.43
N ASN A 141 -16.25 -11.02 -22.84
CA ASN A 141 -16.41 -9.75 -23.60
C ASN A 141 -16.73 -8.55 -22.71
N ASP A 142 -16.82 -8.76 -21.38
CA ASP A 142 -16.97 -7.63 -20.45
C ASP A 142 -15.79 -6.68 -20.60
N GLU A 143 -16.06 -5.41 -20.94
CA GLU A 143 -15.01 -4.44 -21.30
C GLU A 143 -14.01 -4.23 -20.17
N GLN A 144 -14.49 -4.21 -18.93
CA GLN A 144 -13.63 -4.00 -17.76
C GLN A 144 -12.76 -5.24 -17.48
N LEU A 145 -13.36 -6.45 -17.57
CA LEU A 145 -12.64 -7.71 -17.40
C LEU A 145 -11.62 -7.90 -18.52
N LYS A 146 -11.99 -7.59 -19.76
CA LYS A 146 -11.10 -7.66 -20.92
C LYS A 146 -9.95 -6.68 -20.80
N SER A 147 -10.23 -5.42 -20.45
CA SER A 147 -9.18 -4.40 -20.24
C SER A 147 -8.20 -4.83 -19.16
N LEU A 148 -8.70 -5.38 -18.04
CA LEU A 148 -7.86 -5.89 -16.96
C LEU A 148 -7.02 -7.10 -17.41
N THR A 149 -7.63 -8.01 -18.15
CA THR A 149 -6.97 -9.23 -18.66
C THR A 149 -5.92 -8.88 -19.71
N ASP A 150 -6.22 -7.96 -20.62
CA ASP A 150 -5.29 -7.51 -21.66
C ASP A 150 -4.12 -6.72 -21.04
N TYR A 151 -4.38 -5.91 -20.02
CA TYR A 151 -3.34 -5.23 -19.26
C TYR A 151 -2.40 -6.24 -18.58
N VAL A 152 -2.95 -7.24 -17.88
CA VAL A 152 -2.16 -8.29 -17.22
C VAL A 152 -1.39 -9.12 -18.26
N ARG A 153 -2.02 -9.51 -19.37
CA ARG A 153 -1.35 -10.25 -20.46
C ARG A 153 -0.21 -9.45 -21.08
N ALA A 154 -0.41 -8.16 -21.33
CA ALA A 154 0.63 -7.29 -21.89
C ALA A 154 1.82 -7.14 -20.94
N GLU A 155 1.56 -7.05 -19.63
CA GLU A 155 2.61 -6.94 -18.61
C GLU A 155 3.48 -8.21 -18.53
N PHE A 156 2.87 -9.40 -18.72
CA PHE A 156 3.57 -10.69 -18.63
C PHE A 156 3.91 -11.32 -19.99
N ALA A 157 3.66 -10.62 -21.09
CA ALA A 157 3.83 -11.19 -22.45
C ALA A 157 5.27 -11.64 -22.76
N ASN A 158 6.26 -11.08 -22.08
CA ASN A 158 7.68 -11.37 -22.27
C ASN A 158 8.25 -12.36 -21.22
N ASP A 159 7.43 -12.82 -20.27
CA ASP A 159 7.88 -13.73 -19.22
C ASP A 159 7.70 -15.20 -19.64
N PHE A 160 8.59 -16.07 -19.16
CA PHE A 160 8.44 -17.50 -19.34
C PHE A 160 7.09 -17.97 -18.81
N LYS A 161 6.34 -18.76 -19.62
CA LYS A 161 4.97 -19.21 -19.28
C LYS A 161 4.85 -19.83 -17.87
N HIS A 162 5.92 -20.43 -17.38
CA HIS A 162 5.97 -21.04 -16.04
C HIS A 162 6.04 -20.02 -14.92
N HIS A 163 6.44 -18.77 -15.19
CA HIS A 163 6.64 -17.73 -14.17
C HIS A 163 5.37 -16.92 -13.91
N GLN A 164 4.40 -16.95 -14.82
CA GLN A 164 3.22 -16.09 -14.77
C GLN A 164 2.43 -16.25 -13.46
N LEU A 165 2.24 -17.48 -12.99
CA LEU A 165 1.53 -17.75 -11.73
C LEU A 165 2.29 -17.18 -10.52
N GLY A 166 3.60 -17.39 -10.45
CA GLY A 166 4.42 -16.85 -9.36
C GLY A 166 4.41 -15.32 -9.32
N MET A 167 4.46 -14.68 -10.49
CA MET A 167 4.37 -13.23 -10.60
C MET A 167 2.98 -12.70 -10.20
N LEU A 168 1.91 -13.42 -10.57
CA LEU A 168 0.56 -13.09 -10.13
C LEU A 168 0.43 -13.21 -8.60
N LEU A 169 0.92 -14.30 -8.00
CA LEU A 169 0.93 -14.49 -6.54
C LEU A 169 1.67 -13.35 -5.83
N ARG A 170 2.82 -12.95 -6.37
CA ARG A 170 3.58 -11.81 -5.86
C ARG A 170 2.78 -10.50 -5.94
N ARG A 171 2.03 -10.28 -7.02
CA ARG A 171 1.24 -9.07 -7.23
C ARG A 171 0.05 -8.95 -6.27
N ILE A 172 -0.57 -10.08 -5.90
CA ILE A 172 -1.66 -10.13 -4.92
C ILE A 172 -1.15 -10.29 -3.48
N ASP A 173 0.13 -9.98 -3.26
CA ASP A 173 0.82 -10.00 -1.96
C ASP A 173 0.84 -11.37 -1.26
N LYS A 174 0.74 -12.46 -2.03
CA LYS A 174 0.91 -13.85 -1.56
C LYS A 174 2.38 -14.26 -1.65
N LEU A 175 3.24 -13.53 -0.93
CA LEU A 175 4.71 -13.62 -1.07
C LEU A 175 5.25 -15.01 -0.73
N ASP A 176 4.75 -15.66 0.33
CA ASP A 176 5.21 -16.99 0.75
C ASP A 176 4.86 -18.05 -0.30
N GLN A 177 3.65 -17.99 -0.87
CA GLN A 177 3.22 -18.90 -1.92
C GLN A 177 4.00 -18.67 -3.23
N ALA A 178 4.31 -17.41 -3.55
CA ALA A 178 5.16 -17.08 -4.69
C ALA A 178 6.58 -17.62 -4.51
N GLU A 179 7.13 -17.51 -3.30
CA GLU A 179 8.46 -18.03 -2.97
C GLU A 179 8.52 -19.55 -3.11
N GLU A 180 7.57 -20.27 -2.51
CA GLU A 180 7.47 -21.74 -2.62
C GLU A 180 7.36 -22.16 -4.08
N PHE A 181 6.54 -21.47 -4.86
CA PHE A 181 6.36 -21.73 -6.28
C PHE A 181 7.67 -21.58 -7.08
N PHE A 182 8.38 -20.45 -6.93
CA PHE A 182 9.63 -20.23 -7.66
C PHE A 182 10.78 -21.13 -7.18
N LYS A 183 10.84 -21.46 -5.89
CA LYS A 183 11.78 -22.48 -5.36
C LYS A 183 11.49 -23.85 -5.96
N GLY A 184 10.23 -24.27 -6.00
CA GLY A 184 9.84 -25.53 -6.61
C GLY A 184 10.21 -25.62 -8.10
N ILE A 185 10.06 -24.52 -8.86
CA ILE A 185 10.55 -24.48 -10.25
C ILE A 185 12.08 -24.59 -10.27
N LEU A 186 12.79 -23.84 -9.43
CA LEU A 186 14.27 -23.84 -9.43
C LEU A 186 14.85 -25.24 -9.12
N GLU A 187 14.22 -25.97 -8.20
CA GLU A 187 14.62 -27.32 -7.76
C GLU A 187 14.16 -28.45 -8.69
N SER A 188 13.17 -28.18 -9.58
CA SER A 188 12.66 -29.19 -10.48
C SER A 188 13.75 -29.73 -11.42
N THR A 189 13.62 -30.99 -11.84
CA THR A 189 14.53 -31.69 -12.76
C THR A 189 14.41 -31.26 -14.22
N VAL A 190 13.50 -30.32 -14.53
CA VAL A 190 13.32 -29.79 -15.88
C VAL A 190 14.56 -29.00 -16.28
N VAL A 191 15.09 -29.29 -17.47
CA VAL A 191 16.26 -28.57 -18.01
C VAL A 191 15.87 -27.10 -18.25
N LYS A 192 16.59 -26.19 -17.60
CA LYS A 192 16.38 -24.74 -17.69
C LYS A 192 17.57 -24.09 -18.39
N SER A 193 17.29 -23.05 -19.17
CA SER A 193 18.36 -22.17 -19.66
C SER A 193 19.02 -21.40 -18.52
N LEU A 194 20.25 -20.96 -18.71
CA LEU A 194 20.93 -20.10 -17.71
C LEU A 194 20.16 -18.79 -17.48
N GLU A 195 19.54 -18.25 -18.53
CA GLU A 195 18.72 -17.05 -18.43
C GLU A 195 17.47 -17.27 -17.56
N GLU A 196 16.79 -18.42 -17.73
CA GLU A 196 15.64 -18.78 -16.91
C GLU A 196 16.03 -18.98 -15.43
N ILE A 197 17.19 -19.57 -15.15
CA ILE A 197 17.72 -19.69 -13.78
C ILE A 197 18.01 -18.30 -13.20
N ALA A 198 18.58 -17.39 -13.99
CA ALA A 198 18.83 -16.01 -13.55
C ALA A 198 17.52 -15.26 -13.26
N ASP A 199 16.48 -15.46 -14.08
CA ASP A 199 15.17 -14.87 -13.85
C ASP A 199 14.51 -15.42 -12.59
N LEU A 200 14.56 -16.74 -12.34
CA LEU A 200 14.06 -17.35 -11.11
C LEU A 200 14.75 -16.74 -9.87
N HIS A 201 16.08 -16.60 -9.91
CA HIS A 201 16.80 -15.92 -8.84
C HIS A 201 16.39 -14.45 -8.71
N ALA A 202 16.18 -13.73 -9.80
CA ALA A 202 15.72 -12.35 -9.74
C ALA A 202 14.30 -12.23 -9.13
N GLN A 203 13.38 -13.17 -9.42
CA GLN A 203 12.05 -13.21 -8.81
C GLN A 203 12.13 -13.51 -7.30
N LEU A 204 12.90 -14.52 -6.89
CA LEU A 204 13.13 -14.85 -5.49
C LEU A 204 13.76 -13.68 -4.73
N GLY A 205 14.77 -13.04 -5.32
CA GLY A 205 15.35 -11.82 -4.74
C GLY A 205 14.34 -10.69 -4.57
N GLY A 206 13.44 -10.52 -5.55
CA GLY A 206 12.36 -9.53 -5.46
C GLY A 206 11.32 -9.85 -4.38
N ILE A 207 11.02 -11.13 -4.13
CA ILE A 207 10.13 -11.55 -3.03
C ILE A 207 10.80 -11.27 -1.69
N LYS A 208 12.06 -11.67 -1.51
CA LYS A 208 12.83 -11.42 -0.28
C LYS A 208 13.00 -9.94 0.02
N HIS A 209 13.19 -9.13 -1.03
CA HIS A 209 13.20 -7.68 -0.90
C HIS A 209 11.86 -7.13 -0.37
N SER A 210 10.73 -7.66 -0.85
CA SER A 210 9.39 -7.27 -0.38
C SER A 210 9.10 -7.77 1.05
N GLN A 211 9.70 -8.89 1.47
CA GLN A 211 9.65 -9.41 2.84
C GLN A 211 10.65 -8.70 3.77
N GLU A 212 11.38 -7.67 3.30
CA GLU A 212 12.43 -6.95 4.03
C GLU A 212 13.65 -7.82 4.41
N ASP A 213 13.75 -9.04 3.90
CA ASP A 213 14.94 -9.89 4.05
C ASP A 213 16.02 -9.48 3.04
N SER A 214 16.70 -8.39 3.37
CA SER A 214 17.68 -7.79 2.48
C SER A 214 18.91 -8.68 2.23
N LEU A 215 19.27 -9.57 3.15
CA LEU A 215 20.43 -10.46 2.98
C LEU A 215 20.14 -11.56 1.97
N GLU A 216 19.02 -12.25 2.10
CA GLU A 216 18.59 -13.26 1.12
C GLU A 216 18.29 -12.62 -0.25
N ALA A 217 17.68 -11.43 -0.26
CA ALA A 217 17.44 -10.69 -1.50
C ALA A 217 18.74 -10.43 -2.26
N LEU A 218 19.79 -9.92 -1.58
CA LEU A 218 21.11 -9.71 -2.20
C LEU A 218 21.73 -11.00 -2.70
N ALA A 219 21.65 -12.11 -1.95
CA ALA A 219 22.21 -13.40 -2.36
C ALA A 219 21.56 -13.88 -3.67
N HIS A 220 20.25 -13.77 -3.78
CA HIS A 220 19.52 -14.13 -4.99
C HIS A 220 19.82 -13.19 -6.16
N PHE A 221 19.78 -11.86 -5.96
CA PHE A 221 20.13 -10.93 -7.03
C PHE A 221 21.57 -11.06 -7.50
N GLN A 222 22.52 -11.35 -6.58
CA GLN A 222 23.92 -11.59 -6.95
C GLN A 222 24.07 -12.88 -7.78
N SER A 223 23.29 -13.94 -7.46
CA SER A 223 23.24 -15.17 -8.25
C SER A 223 22.73 -14.88 -9.67
N ALA A 224 21.65 -14.11 -9.78
CA ALA A 224 21.13 -13.67 -11.08
C ALA A 224 22.16 -12.84 -11.86
N LEU A 225 22.84 -11.90 -11.19
CA LEU A 225 23.85 -11.05 -11.80
C LEU A 225 25.02 -11.87 -12.33
N ASN A 226 25.56 -12.78 -11.53
CA ASN A 226 26.70 -13.64 -11.90
C ASN A 226 26.43 -14.49 -13.14
N ILE A 227 25.17 -14.94 -13.31
CA ILE A 227 24.76 -15.67 -14.51
C ILE A 227 24.64 -14.71 -15.69
N ARG A 228 23.94 -13.59 -15.52
CA ARG A 228 23.68 -12.62 -16.59
C ARG A 228 24.95 -11.98 -17.14
N GLU A 229 25.94 -11.67 -16.29
CA GLU A 229 27.25 -11.14 -16.72
C GLU A 229 28.03 -12.12 -17.60
N LYS A 230 27.78 -13.45 -17.49
CA LYS A 230 28.43 -14.46 -18.31
C LYS A 230 27.74 -14.72 -19.66
N VAL A 231 26.41 -14.52 -19.72
CA VAL A 231 25.62 -14.91 -20.90
C VAL A 231 25.10 -13.73 -21.72
N LEU A 232 24.97 -12.54 -21.10
CA LEU A 232 24.41 -11.36 -21.75
C LEU A 232 25.53 -10.38 -22.17
N LYS A 233 25.20 -9.52 -23.13
CA LYS A 233 26.06 -8.40 -23.50
C LYS A 233 26.07 -7.35 -22.37
N PRO A 234 27.19 -6.62 -22.17
CA PRO A 234 27.29 -5.59 -21.11
C PRO A 234 26.23 -4.50 -21.18
N THR A 235 25.63 -4.29 -22.34
CA THR A 235 24.57 -3.29 -22.60
C THR A 235 23.16 -3.87 -22.52
N ASP A 236 23.00 -5.09 -22.02
CA ASP A 236 21.69 -5.72 -21.91
C ASP A 236 20.85 -5.11 -20.79
N LEU A 237 19.59 -4.79 -21.09
CA LEU A 237 18.67 -4.17 -20.13
C LEU A 237 18.33 -5.08 -18.92
N ALA A 238 18.46 -6.41 -19.07
CA ALA A 238 18.29 -7.34 -17.96
C ALA A 238 19.38 -7.16 -16.89
N LEU A 239 20.61 -6.82 -17.31
CA LEU A 239 21.68 -6.42 -16.37
C LEU A 239 21.32 -5.12 -15.64
N ALA A 240 20.83 -4.11 -16.36
CA ALA A 240 20.42 -2.85 -15.74
C ALA A 240 19.30 -3.05 -14.73
N LYS A 241 18.33 -3.94 -15.01
CA LYS A 241 17.27 -4.31 -14.08
C LYS A 241 17.83 -4.96 -12.81
N THR A 242 18.78 -5.89 -12.96
CA THR A 242 19.43 -6.58 -11.83
C THR A 242 20.26 -5.60 -10.99
N TYR A 243 21.05 -4.73 -11.62
CA TYR A 243 21.78 -3.68 -10.91
C TYR A 243 20.84 -2.76 -10.12
N SER A 244 19.72 -2.34 -10.71
CA SER A 244 18.72 -1.53 -10.01
C SER A 244 18.13 -2.25 -8.79
N SER A 245 17.85 -3.55 -8.88
CA SER A 245 17.31 -4.33 -7.76
C SER A 245 18.34 -4.45 -6.62
N ILE A 246 19.60 -4.69 -6.95
CA ILE A 246 20.70 -4.71 -5.96
C ILE A 246 20.86 -3.33 -5.31
N GLY A 247 20.86 -2.26 -6.11
CA GLY A 247 20.94 -0.88 -5.61
C GLY A 247 19.80 -0.55 -4.63
N SER A 248 18.56 -0.93 -4.97
CA SER A 248 17.40 -0.73 -4.10
C SER A 248 17.52 -1.52 -2.79
N THR A 249 18.05 -2.74 -2.83
CA THR A 249 18.27 -3.55 -1.63
C THR A 249 19.36 -2.94 -0.73
N TYR A 250 20.45 -2.44 -1.29
CA TYR A 250 21.45 -1.70 -0.52
C TYR A 250 20.89 -0.40 0.09
N CYS A 251 19.96 0.26 -0.60
CA CYS A 251 19.29 1.44 -0.06
C CYS A 251 18.42 1.10 1.17
N LEU A 252 17.73 -0.04 1.19
CA LEU A 252 17.01 -0.54 2.38
C LEU A 252 17.96 -0.84 3.54
N MET A 253 19.15 -1.38 3.24
CA MET A 253 20.20 -1.63 4.25
C MET A 253 20.93 -0.37 4.70
N ALA A 254 20.51 0.82 4.25
CA ALA A 254 21.18 2.10 4.47
C ALA A 254 22.64 2.17 3.97
N ASN A 255 23.06 1.23 3.11
CA ASN A 255 24.35 1.28 2.43
C ASN A 255 24.24 2.11 1.15
N TYR A 256 24.17 3.41 1.30
CA TYR A 256 23.91 4.34 0.20
C TYR A 256 25.04 4.42 -0.81
N THR A 257 26.29 4.21 -0.39
CA THR A 257 27.44 4.19 -1.30
C THR A 257 27.32 3.05 -2.31
N SER A 258 27.01 1.84 -1.86
CA SER A 258 26.78 0.70 -2.75
C SER A 258 25.53 0.91 -3.59
N ALA A 259 24.46 1.46 -3.00
CA ALA A 259 23.22 1.75 -3.72
C ALA A 259 23.46 2.70 -4.92
N LEU A 260 24.19 3.80 -4.72
CA LEU A 260 24.58 4.73 -5.80
C LEU A 260 25.37 4.02 -6.89
N ALA A 261 26.42 3.29 -6.53
CA ALA A 261 27.28 2.61 -7.51
C ALA A 261 26.49 1.64 -8.41
N TYR A 262 25.51 0.91 -7.83
CA TYR A 262 24.68 -0.02 -8.62
C TYR A 262 23.62 0.70 -9.45
N HIS A 263 22.97 1.74 -8.92
CA HIS A 263 22.00 2.52 -9.69
C HIS A 263 22.66 3.30 -10.84
N GLU A 264 23.89 3.81 -10.67
CA GLU A 264 24.67 4.47 -11.72
C GLU A 264 25.04 3.49 -12.84
N LYS A 265 25.45 2.24 -12.50
CA LYS A 265 25.67 1.19 -13.51
C LYS A 265 24.39 0.91 -14.30
N ALA A 266 23.26 0.82 -13.61
CA ALA A 266 21.98 0.59 -14.27
C ALA A 266 21.57 1.76 -15.17
N LEU A 267 21.77 3.01 -14.72
CA LEU A 267 21.50 4.21 -15.51
C LEU A 267 22.35 4.26 -16.76
N LYS A 268 23.67 4.02 -16.64
CA LYS A 268 24.59 4.03 -17.76
C LYS A 268 24.16 3.10 -18.89
N ILE A 269 23.77 1.87 -18.57
CA ILE A 269 23.27 0.92 -19.59
C ILE A 269 22.01 1.45 -20.25
N ARG A 270 21.06 1.99 -19.46
CA ARG A 270 19.81 2.52 -19.99
C ARG A 270 20.03 3.74 -20.89
N GLU A 271 20.91 4.66 -20.51
CA GLU A 271 21.27 5.83 -21.33
C GLU A 271 21.92 5.45 -22.65
N GLU A 272 22.69 4.35 -22.67
CA GLU A 272 23.36 3.87 -23.90
C GLU A 272 22.38 3.20 -24.86
N VAL A 273 21.34 2.54 -24.37
CA VAL A 273 20.46 1.66 -25.18
C VAL A 273 19.11 2.28 -25.48
N LEU A 274 18.56 3.08 -24.55
CA LEU A 274 17.18 3.57 -24.63
C LEU A 274 17.09 4.98 -25.20
N PRO A 275 15.97 5.31 -25.88
CA PRO A 275 15.71 6.69 -26.28
C PRO A 275 15.60 7.61 -25.06
N PRO A 276 15.94 8.91 -25.17
CA PRO A 276 15.98 9.85 -24.05
C PRO A 276 14.65 10.00 -23.26
N ILE A 277 13.52 9.64 -23.89
CA ILE A 277 12.17 9.75 -23.30
C ILE A 277 11.61 8.37 -22.93
N HIS A 278 12.46 7.42 -22.58
CA HIS A 278 11.99 6.09 -22.18
C HIS A 278 11.63 6.03 -20.70
N SER A 279 10.51 5.36 -20.36
CA SER A 279 10.02 5.21 -18.97
C SER A 279 11.06 4.62 -18.00
N ASP A 280 11.90 3.68 -18.46
CA ASP A 280 12.93 3.04 -17.64
C ASP A 280 14.05 4.01 -17.23
N LEU A 281 14.32 5.07 -18.02
CA LEU A 281 15.20 6.16 -17.60
C LEU A 281 14.55 6.98 -16.47
N GLY A 282 13.24 7.24 -16.56
CA GLY A 282 12.49 7.89 -15.49
C GLY A 282 12.56 7.10 -14.17
N ILE A 283 12.46 5.77 -14.23
CA ILE A 283 12.64 4.89 -13.06
C ILE A 283 14.07 4.99 -12.51
N ALA A 284 15.09 4.96 -13.38
CA ALA A 284 16.50 5.05 -12.95
C ALA A 284 16.79 6.38 -12.25
N TYR A 285 16.32 7.50 -12.80
CA TYR A 285 16.45 8.81 -12.16
C TYR A 285 15.68 8.90 -10.85
N THR A 286 14.47 8.32 -10.76
CA THR A 286 13.72 8.24 -9.50
C THR A 286 14.51 7.51 -8.42
N ASN A 287 15.13 6.36 -8.74
CA ASN A 287 15.91 5.57 -7.80
C ASN A 287 17.13 6.34 -7.27
N LEU A 288 17.88 7.01 -8.16
CA LEU A 288 19.01 7.86 -7.76
C LEU A 288 18.53 9.03 -6.89
N GLY A 289 17.43 9.69 -7.27
CA GLY A 289 16.83 10.75 -6.47
C GLY A 289 16.49 10.29 -5.05
N VAL A 290 15.92 9.10 -4.90
CA VAL A 290 15.62 8.49 -3.58
C VAL A 290 16.90 8.28 -2.76
N VAL A 291 17.97 7.75 -3.35
CA VAL A 291 19.21 7.52 -2.61
C VAL A 291 19.84 8.84 -2.17
N HIS A 292 19.92 9.87 -3.03
CA HIS A 292 20.41 11.19 -2.68
C HIS A 292 19.57 11.85 -1.58
N HIS A 293 18.24 11.70 -1.64
CA HIS A 293 17.35 12.15 -0.56
C HIS A 293 17.69 11.46 0.78
N ARG A 294 17.94 10.15 0.77
CA ARG A 294 18.31 9.40 1.99
C ARG A 294 19.67 9.81 2.56
N ILE A 295 20.60 10.23 1.72
CA ILE A 295 21.91 10.79 2.13
C ILE A 295 21.77 12.20 2.71
N GLY A 296 20.67 12.92 2.37
CA GLY A 296 20.46 14.33 2.71
C GLY A 296 20.98 15.32 1.66
N ASP A 297 21.41 14.83 0.50
CA ASP A 297 21.78 15.66 -0.66
C ASP A 297 20.52 16.00 -1.46
N TYR A 298 19.75 16.94 -0.91
CA TYR A 298 18.44 17.31 -1.46
C TYR A 298 18.55 18.02 -2.82
N GLN A 299 19.65 18.72 -3.09
CA GLN A 299 19.86 19.42 -4.36
C GLN A 299 20.04 18.44 -5.51
N THR A 300 20.88 17.40 -5.33
CA THR A 300 21.07 16.35 -6.34
C THR A 300 19.81 15.49 -6.46
N ALA A 301 19.13 15.20 -5.33
CA ALA A 301 17.86 14.48 -5.35
C ALA A 301 16.79 15.22 -6.17
N LEU A 302 16.71 16.56 -6.05
CA LEU A 302 15.82 17.39 -6.84
C LEU A 302 16.14 17.32 -8.33
N SER A 303 17.41 17.47 -8.70
CA SER A 303 17.83 17.38 -10.11
C SER A 303 17.45 16.06 -10.77
N TYR A 304 17.63 14.93 -10.07
CA TYR A 304 17.19 13.63 -10.59
C TYR A 304 15.66 13.48 -10.64
N SER A 305 14.95 14.01 -9.65
CA SER A 305 13.49 13.98 -9.61
C SER A 305 12.87 14.81 -10.76
N GLU A 306 13.47 15.95 -11.11
CA GLU A 306 13.06 16.78 -12.24
C GLU A 306 13.31 16.08 -13.58
N LYS A 307 14.44 15.39 -13.76
CA LYS A 307 14.68 14.56 -14.95
C LYS A 307 13.64 13.43 -15.07
N ALA A 308 13.30 12.78 -13.96
CA ALA A 308 12.26 11.76 -13.95
C ALA A 308 10.89 12.35 -14.28
N LEU A 309 10.59 13.54 -13.77
CA LEU A 309 9.35 14.27 -14.05
C LEU A 309 9.23 14.62 -15.52
N ASP A 310 10.26 15.20 -16.13
CA ASP A 310 10.27 15.56 -17.56
C ASP A 310 9.93 14.37 -18.47
N ILE A 311 10.49 13.20 -18.17
CA ILE A 311 10.15 11.97 -18.90
C ILE A 311 8.69 11.57 -18.68
N LYS A 312 8.22 11.58 -17.42
CA LYS A 312 6.85 11.18 -17.09
C LYS A 312 5.81 12.12 -17.69
N GLU A 313 6.05 13.43 -17.68
CA GLU A 313 5.17 14.41 -18.31
C GLU A 313 5.03 14.20 -19.82
N LYS A 314 6.09 13.71 -20.49
CA LYS A 314 6.09 13.41 -21.93
C LYS A 314 5.50 12.04 -22.27
N THR A 315 5.48 11.11 -21.33
CA THR A 315 5.09 9.70 -21.59
C THR A 315 3.74 9.30 -20.98
N LEU A 316 3.25 10.04 -20.01
CA LEU A 316 2.03 9.71 -19.28
C LEU A 316 0.93 10.74 -19.50
N PRO A 317 -0.35 10.35 -19.41
CA PRO A 317 -1.46 11.29 -19.39
C PRO A 317 -1.34 12.26 -18.22
N LEU A 318 -1.79 13.51 -18.39
CA LEU A 318 -1.68 14.59 -17.38
C LEU A 318 -2.28 14.25 -16.00
N ASN A 319 -3.25 13.36 -15.96
CA ASN A 319 -3.90 12.93 -14.71
C ASN A 319 -3.38 11.59 -14.19
N HIS A 320 -2.23 11.11 -14.69
CA HIS A 320 -1.72 9.81 -14.28
C HIS A 320 -1.21 9.85 -12.81
N PRO A 321 -1.59 8.89 -11.93
CA PRO A 321 -1.20 8.90 -10.51
C PRO A 321 0.32 8.94 -10.26
N SER A 322 1.11 8.37 -11.17
CA SER A 322 2.58 8.41 -11.09
C SER A 322 3.16 9.83 -11.18
N LEU A 323 2.47 10.77 -11.85
CA LEU A 323 2.84 12.19 -11.87
C LEU A 323 2.58 12.81 -10.49
N ALA A 324 1.43 12.54 -9.87
CA ALA A 324 1.11 13.03 -8.53
C ALA A 324 2.19 12.62 -7.51
N ILE A 325 2.60 11.34 -7.51
CA ILE A 325 3.67 10.84 -6.64
C ILE A 325 4.99 11.61 -6.90
N THR A 326 5.31 11.90 -8.15
CA THR A 326 6.56 12.61 -8.48
C THR A 326 6.50 14.07 -8.05
N TYR A 327 5.40 14.77 -8.29
CA TYR A 327 5.19 16.13 -7.81
C TYR A 327 5.23 16.20 -6.27
N HIS A 328 4.58 15.25 -5.59
CA HIS A 328 4.62 15.14 -4.13
C HIS A 328 6.06 15.02 -3.61
N ASN A 329 6.88 14.15 -4.21
CA ASN A 329 8.27 13.97 -3.80
C ASN A 329 9.12 15.22 -4.04
N ILE A 330 8.90 15.93 -5.16
CA ILE A 330 9.57 17.20 -5.44
C ILE A 330 9.13 18.27 -4.43
N GLY A 331 7.83 18.37 -4.14
CA GLY A 331 7.31 19.28 -3.11
C GLY A 331 7.98 19.05 -1.77
N ARG A 332 8.14 17.79 -1.35
CA ARG A 332 8.82 17.43 -0.12
C ARG A 332 10.31 17.78 -0.13
N LEU A 333 11.00 17.68 -1.26
CA LEU A 333 12.40 18.11 -1.39
C LEU A 333 12.52 19.62 -1.21
N HIS A 334 11.64 20.41 -1.82
CA HIS A 334 11.59 21.86 -1.61
C HIS A 334 11.30 22.23 -0.17
N GLU A 335 10.37 21.52 0.51
CA GLU A 335 10.09 21.70 1.94
C GLU A 335 11.35 21.46 2.80
N LEU A 336 12.08 20.37 2.54
CA LEU A 336 13.34 20.07 3.25
C LEU A 336 14.44 21.11 3.00
N MET A 337 14.45 21.71 1.81
CA MET A 337 15.33 22.82 1.46
C MET A 337 14.81 24.20 1.94
N LYS A 338 13.67 24.23 2.65
CA LYS A 338 12.99 25.43 3.17
C LYS A 338 12.47 26.37 2.07
N ASP A 339 12.29 25.87 0.86
CA ASP A 339 11.62 26.59 -0.22
C ASP A 339 10.11 26.32 -0.17
N HIS A 340 9.45 26.98 0.76
CA HIS A 340 8.03 26.73 1.07
C HIS A 340 7.08 27.10 -0.07
N PHE A 341 7.43 28.10 -0.89
CA PHE A 341 6.60 28.51 -2.02
C PHE A 341 6.59 27.44 -3.13
N MET A 342 7.76 26.90 -3.47
CA MET A 342 7.85 25.83 -4.44
C MET A 342 7.24 24.52 -3.90
N ALA A 343 7.44 24.23 -2.61
CA ALA A 343 6.79 23.09 -1.97
C ALA A 343 5.26 23.15 -2.12
N LEU A 344 4.66 24.30 -1.83
CA LEU A 344 3.22 24.53 -1.97
C LEU A 344 2.77 24.32 -3.42
N ALA A 345 3.46 24.94 -4.38
CA ALA A 345 3.11 24.81 -5.81
C ALA A 345 3.13 23.37 -6.30
N TYR A 346 4.08 22.55 -5.84
CA TYR A 346 4.14 21.13 -6.21
C TYR A 346 3.10 20.29 -5.49
N TYR A 347 2.79 20.56 -4.22
CA TYR A 347 1.71 19.88 -3.52
C TYR A 347 0.32 20.21 -4.11
N GLU A 348 0.11 21.44 -4.58
CA GLU A 348 -1.12 21.83 -5.30
C GLU A 348 -1.26 21.09 -6.63
N LYS A 349 -0.16 20.92 -7.39
CA LYS A 349 -0.17 20.07 -8.60
C LYS A 349 -0.50 18.60 -8.25
N THR A 350 0.04 18.10 -7.15
CA THR A 350 -0.29 16.75 -6.65
C THR A 350 -1.78 16.64 -6.38
N LEU A 351 -2.32 17.58 -5.60
CA LEU A 351 -3.73 17.62 -5.22
C LEU A 351 -4.65 17.66 -6.45
N MET A 352 -4.32 18.51 -7.43
CA MET A 352 -5.13 18.64 -8.66
C MET A 352 -5.24 17.31 -9.43
N ILE A 353 -4.19 16.49 -9.44
CA ILE A 353 -4.22 15.17 -10.08
C ILE A 353 -4.98 14.17 -9.20
N GLU A 354 -4.72 14.15 -7.90
CA GLU A 354 -5.34 13.24 -6.95
C GLU A 354 -6.86 13.44 -6.90
N GLU A 355 -7.35 14.68 -6.84
CA GLU A 355 -8.79 14.99 -6.86
C GLU A 355 -9.51 14.52 -8.13
N LYS A 356 -8.80 14.42 -9.26
CA LYS A 356 -9.36 13.93 -10.53
C LYS A 356 -9.25 12.42 -10.72
N SER A 357 -8.24 11.79 -10.11
CA SER A 357 -7.89 10.39 -10.38
C SER A 357 -8.24 9.44 -9.25
N LEU A 358 -8.48 9.94 -8.04
CA LEU A 358 -8.74 9.13 -6.86
C LEU A 358 -10.15 9.37 -6.30
N PRO A 359 -10.74 8.36 -5.63
CA PRO A 359 -11.97 8.57 -4.87
C PRO A 359 -11.77 9.62 -3.77
N PRO A 360 -12.80 10.42 -3.43
CA PRO A 360 -12.70 11.45 -2.39
C PRO A 360 -12.27 10.94 -1.01
N THR A 361 -12.50 9.65 -0.76
CA THR A 361 -12.10 8.96 0.48
C THR A 361 -10.70 8.35 0.41
N HIS A 362 -9.92 8.55 -0.67
CA HIS A 362 -8.58 7.98 -0.75
C HIS A 362 -7.62 8.69 0.21
N SER A 363 -6.88 7.93 1.04
CA SER A 363 -6.01 8.48 2.10
C SER A 363 -4.83 9.34 1.60
N SER A 364 -4.43 9.19 0.34
CA SER A 364 -3.41 10.06 -0.28
C SER A 364 -3.83 11.53 -0.27
N LEU A 365 -5.13 11.83 -0.54
CA LEU A 365 -5.66 13.19 -0.45
C LEU A 365 -5.45 13.78 0.94
N GLY A 366 -5.71 13.00 2.00
CA GLY A 366 -5.45 13.40 3.38
C GLY A 366 -3.97 13.75 3.62
N THR A 367 -3.06 12.96 3.04
CA THR A 367 -1.61 13.20 3.14
C THR A 367 -1.23 14.51 2.44
N THR A 368 -1.74 14.75 1.25
CA THR A 368 -1.47 15.98 0.49
C THR A 368 -2.06 17.20 1.19
N TYR A 369 -3.29 17.13 1.71
CA TYR A 369 -3.86 18.20 2.53
C TYR A 369 -3.03 18.47 3.78
N SER A 370 -2.57 17.45 4.49
CA SER A 370 -1.74 17.60 5.69
C SER A 370 -0.41 18.30 5.39
N ASN A 371 0.24 17.98 4.26
CA ASN A 371 1.49 18.60 3.84
C ASN A 371 1.28 20.07 3.43
N ILE A 372 0.22 20.37 2.68
CA ILE A 372 -0.14 21.77 2.35
C ILE A 372 -0.39 22.56 3.63
N GLY A 373 -1.15 22.01 4.59
CA GLY A 373 -1.40 22.63 5.88
C GLY A 373 -0.11 22.90 6.66
N ALA A 374 0.85 21.97 6.64
CA ALA A 374 2.15 22.13 7.29
C ALA A 374 2.99 23.25 6.64
N VAL A 375 2.96 23.38 5.31
CA VAL A 375 3.63 24.49 4.62
C VAL A 375 2.98 25.83 4.98
N TYR A 376 1.64 25.92 4.99
CA TYR A 376 0.96 27.16 5.41
C TYR A 376 1.24 27.51 6.86
N LEU A 377 1.34 26.52 7.76
CA LEU A 377 1.74 26.75 9.15
C LEU A 377 3.16 27.37 9.23
N THR A 378 4.08 26.87 8.41
CA THR A 378 5.46 27.40 8.36
C THR A 378 5.51 28.82 7.79
N LEU A 379 4.60 29.13 6.86
CA LEU A 379 4.41 30.49 6.31
C LEU A 379 3.58 31.41 7.23
N GLU A 380 3.23 30.95 8.43
CA GLU A 380 2.41 31.67 9.43
C GLU A 380 1.00 32.03 8.92
N ASN A 381 0.54 31.41 7.83
CA ASN A 381 -0.82 31.52 7.34
C ASN A 381 -1.73 30.52 8.08
N TYR A 382 -2.11 30.87 9.29
CA TYR A 382 -2.83 29.97 10.19
C TYR A 382 -4.25 29.63 9.72
N SER A 383 -4.90 30.52 8.98
CA SER A 383 -6.26 30.28 8.45
C SER A 383 -6.28 29.17 7.40
N ASP A 384 -5.37 29.22 6.44
CA ASP A 384 -5.27 28.17 5.43
C ASP A 384 -4.69 26.88 6.01
N ALA A 385 -3.72 26.98 6.94
CA ALA A 385 -3.22 25.82 7.66
C ALA A 385 -4.35 25.05 8.36
N LEU A 386 -5.25 25.76 9.07
CA LEU A 386 -6.39 25.14 9.75
C LEU A 386 -7.34 24.49 8.75
N LEU A 387 -7.72 25.19 7.69
CA LEU A 387 -8.60 24.67 6.63
C LEU A 387 -8.07 23.34 6.06
N TYR A 388 -6.78 23.29 5.73
CA TYR A 388 -6.17 22.11 5.14
C TYR A 388 -6.00 20.97 6.13
N PHE A 389 -5.69 21.23 7.40
CA PHE A 389 -5.65 20.19 8.43
C PHE A 389 -7.04 19.62 8.73
N GLU A 390 -8.10 20.45 8.70
CA GLU A 390 -9.48 19.99 8.83
C GLU A 390 -9.89 19.09 7.66
N LYS A 391 -9.52 19.46 6.41
CA LYS A 391 -9.72 18.59 5.23
C LYS A 391 -8.97 17.27 5.37
N ALA A 392 -7.72 17.30 5.85
CA ALA A 392 -6.94 16.09 6.07
C ALA A 392 -7.59 15.19 7.14
N LEU A 393 -8.01 15.78 8.27
CA LEU A 393 -8.65 15.06 9.35
C LEU A 393 -9.97 14.42 8.90
N ASN A 394 -10.82 15.16 8.20
CA ASN A 394 -12.08 14.65 7.66
C ASN A 394 -11.84 13.50 6.64
N ASN A 395 -10.87 13.65 5.74
CA ASN A 395 -10.52 12.59 4.81
C ASN A 395 -10.07 11.32 5.54
N TYR A 396 -9.15 11.44 6.50
CA TYR A 396 -8.64 10.30 7.26
C TYR A 396 -9.69 9.63 8.15
N GLN A 397 -10.61 10.39 8.74
CA GLN A 397 -11.72 9.83 9.53
C GLN A 397 -12.69 8.99 8.68
N ASN A 398 -12.82 9.32 7.39
CA ASN A 398 -13.66 8.58 6.44
C ASN A 398 -12.92 7.45 5.71
N SER A 399 -11.59 7.42 5.73
CA SER A 399 -10.77 6.50 4.93
C SER A 399 -9.96 5.50 5.74
N LEU A 400 -9.71 5.78 7.02
CA LEU A 400 -8.79 5.01 7.85
C LEU A 400 -9.47 4.53 9.14
N LEU A 401 -8.90 3.52 9.75
CA LEU A 401 -9.31 3.08 11.08
C LEU A 401 -9.08 4.19 12.13
N PRO A 402 -9.92 4.28 13.19
CA PRO A 402 -9.82 5.35 14.19
C PRO A 402 -8.47 5.45 14.92
N ASN A 403 -7.70 4.37 14.93
CA ASN A 403 -6.37 4.28 15.56
C ASN A 403 -5.22 4.43 14.57
N HIS A 404 -5.46 4.89 13.34
CA HIS A 404 -4.42 4.99 12.33
C HIS A 404 -3.40 6.10 12.64
N PRO A 405 -2.07 5.87 12.46
CA PRO A 405 -1.01 6.82 12.80
C PRO A 405 -1.13 8.19 12.13
N ASN A 406 -1.70 8.28 10.92
CA ASN A 406 -1.89 9.54 10.21
C ASN A 406 -2.87 10.48 10.92
N LEU A 407 -3.90 9.94 11.61
CA LEU A 407 -4.79 10.73 12.44
C LEU A 407 -4.01 11.37 13.61
N ALA A 408 -3.18 10.59 14.30
CA ALA A 408 -2.34 11.11 15.38
C ALA A 408 -1.37 12.20 14.89
N ALA A 409 -0.77 12.01 13.70
CA ALA A 409 0.10 13.01 13.10
C ALA A 409 -0.65 14.30 12.78
N THR A 410 -1.86 14.21 12.22
CA THR A 410 -2.70 15.37 11.91
C THR A 410 -3.13 16.10 13.18
N TYR A 411 -3.53 15.39 14.23
CA TYR A 411 -3.82 16.01 15.53
C TYR A 411 -2.58 16.73 16.11
N ASN A 412 -1.39 16.16 15.99
CA ASN A 412 -0.16 16.83 16.41
C ASN A 412 0.14 18.11 15.60
N ASN A 413 -0.12 18.10 14.29
CA ASN A 413 0.02 19.28 13.45
C ASN A 413 -0.98 20.38 13.86
N MET A 414 -2.24 20.01 14.12
CA MET A 414 -3.26 20.93 14.63
C MET A 414 -2.88 21.48 16.02
N GLY A 415 -2.35 20.64 16.91
CA GLY A 415 -1.84 21.09 18.21
C GLY A 415 -0.73 22.12 18.07
N THR A 416 0.20 21.89 17.14
CA THR A 416 1.28 22.84 16.83
C THR A 416 0.74 24.15 16.23
N LEU A 417 -0.27 24.09 15.37
CA LEU A 417 -0.96 25.24 14.82
C LEU A 417 -1.60 26.08 15.93
N TYR A 418 -2.39 25.45 16.82
CA TYR A 418 -3.06 26.18 17.92
C TYR A 418 -2.04 26.76 18.93
N LYS A 419 -0.90 26.08 19.16
CA LYS A 419 0.21 26.66 19.93
C LYS A 419 0.73 27.93 19.27
N SER A 420 0.94 27.95 17.96
CA SER A 420 1.39 29.13 17.20
C SER A 420 0.36 30.26 17.25
N MET A 421 -0.92 29.93 17.29
CA MET A 421 -2.01 30.89 17.53
C MET A 421 -2.16 31.32 19.01
N LYS A 422 -1.29 30.85 19.91
CA LYS A 422 -1.33 31.06 21.38
C LYS A 422 -2.58 30.52 22.06
N ASN A 423 -3.33 29.62 21.41
CA ASN A 423 -4.46 28.92 22.01
C ASN A 423 -3.97 27.59 22.63
N TYR A 424 -3.33 27.70 23.78
CA TYR A 424 -2.63 26.59 24.43
C TYR A 424 -3.56 25.48 24.92
N SER A 425 -4.77 25.83 25.38
CA SER A 425 -5.75 24.84 25.84
C SER A 425 -6.19 23.92 24.70
N THR A 426 -6.50 24.49 23.53
CA THR A 426 -6.88 23.71 22.34
C THR A 426 -5.66 22.93 21.79
N ALA A 427 -4.45 23.51 21.88
CA ALA A 427 -3.23 22.80 21.49
C ALA A 427 -3.01 21.52 22.31
N LEU A 428 -3.14 21.60 23.64
CA LEU A 428 -3.04 20.43 24.52
C LEU A 428 -4.10 19.39 24.21
N LEU A 429 -5.36 19.81 24.01
CA LEU A 429 -6.46 18.89 23.64
C LEU A 429 -6.13 18.08 22.37
N HIS A 430 -5.56 18.72 21.35
CA HIS A 430 -5.19 18.03 20.11
C HIS A 430 -3.99 17.09 20.31
N HIS A 431 -2.99 17.47 21.08
CA HIS A 431 -1.87 16.59 21.40
C HIS A 431 -2.29 15.40 22.27
N ASP A 432 -3.25 15.57 23.19
CA ASP A 432 -3.82 14.49 23.99
C ASP A 432 -4.57 13.49 23.11
N LYS A 433 -5.37 13.96 22.13
CA LYS A 433 -6.01 13.07 21.13
C LYS A 433 -4.97 12.30 20.31
N ALA A 434 -3.88 12.92 19.91
CA ALA A 434 -2.79 12.23 19.23
C ALA A 434 -2.18 11.13 20.11
N LEU A 435 -1.98 11.42 21.38
CA LEU A 435 -1.44 10.47 22.37
C LEU A 435 -2.39 9.30 22.59
N GLU A 436 -3.70 9.55 22.71
CA GLU A 436 -4.74 8.51 22.84
C GLU A 436 -4.70 7.53 21.67
N ILE A 437 -4.65 8.04 20.43
CA ILE A 437 -4.55 7.20 19.23
C ILE A 437 -3.25 6.38 19.25
N GLN A 438 -2.12 6.99 19.61
CA GLN A 438 -0.84 6.29 19.67
C GLN A 438 -0.86 5.17 20.72
N LEU A 439 -1.45 5.39 21.90
CA LEU A 439 -1.55 4.40 22.98
C LEU A 439 -2.37 3.17 22.57
N THR A 440 -3.35 3.32 21.67
CA THR A 440 -4.16 2.20 21.19
C THR A 440 -3.53 1.45 20.00
N SER A 441 -2.57 2.07 19.31
CA SER A 441 -2.04 1.53 18.03
C SER A 441 -0.57 1.13 18.07
N LEU A 442 0.20 1.57 19.06
CA LEU A 442 1.65 1.42 19.07
C LEU A 442 2.17 0.86 20.41
N PRO A 443 3.31 0.14 20.41
CA PRO A 443 4.00 -0.25 21.62
C PRO A 443 4.42 0.98 22.45
N SER A 444 4.41 0.89 23.76
CA SER A 444 4.66 2.01 24.70
C SER A 444 6.02 2.71 24.56
N ASN A 445 6.98 2.06 23.91
CA ASN A 445 8.33 2.60 23.64
C ASN A 445 8.51 3.09 22.20
N HIS A 446 7.44 3.21 21.41
CA HIS A 446 7.55 3.62 20.02
C HIS A 446 8.01 5.09 19.90
N PRO A 447 8.95 5.43 18.98
CA PRO A 447 9.54 6.78 18.87
C PRO A 447 8.55 7.92 18.63
N THR A 448 7.36 7.63 18.09
CA THR A 448 6.33 8.67 17.85
C THR A 448 5.81 9.29 19.14
N PHE A 449 5.79 8.54 20.26
CA PHE A 449 5.43 9.10 21.57
C PHE A 449 6.38 10.22 22.00
N ALA A 450 7.69 10.02 21.75
CA ALA A 450 8.69 11.04 22.09
C ALA A 450 8.38 12.36 21.39
N LYS A 451 7.94 12.32 20.12
CA LYS A 451 7.57 13.50 19.35
C LYS A 451 6.33 14.19 19.95
N THR A 452 5.31 13.42 20.32
CA THR A 452 4.08 13.99 20.92
C THR A 452 4.37 14.59 22.30
N PHE A 453 5.13 13.92 23.17
CA PHE A 453 5.54 14.48 24.46
C PHE A 453 6.39 15.74 24.30
N PHE A 454 7.27 15.78 23.31
CA PHE A 454 8.03 16.98 23.01
C PHE A 454 7.12 18.17 22.64
N TYR A 455 6.10 17.94 21.80
CA TYR A 455 5.14 18.99 21.44
C TYR A 455 4.32 19.48 22.63
N ILE A 456 3.87 18.59 23.51
CA ILE A 456 3.21 18.97 24.77
C ILE A 456 4.16 19.81 25.63
N GLY A 457 5.43 19.41 25.74
CA GLY A 457 6.47 20.17 26.42
C GLY A 457 6.65 21.59 25.84
N GLU A 458 6.63 21.73 24.52
CA GLU A 458 6.69 23.02 23.83
C GLU A 458 5.47 23.92 24.15
N VAL A 459 4.28 23.35 24.31
CA VAL A 459 3.10 24.11 24.73
C VAL A 459 3.28 24.63 26.16
N TYR A 460 3.65 23.76 27.12
CA TYR A 460 3.88 24.19 28.50
C TYR A 460 5.03 25.18 28.61
N TYR A 461 6.09 25.03 27.81
CA TYR A 461 7.16 26.02 27.73
C TYR A 461 6.65 27.40 27.28
N SER A 462 5.76 27.43 26.26
CA SER A 462 5.14 28.64 25.76
C SER A 462 4.16 29.29 26.77
N MET A 463 3.62 28.48 27.70
CA MET A 463 2.81 28.93 28.85
C MET A 463 3.67 29.37 30.04
N GLU A 464 4.98 29.38 29.92
CA GLU A 464 5.95 29.65 31.01
C GLU A 464 5.88 28.65 32.19
N ASN A 465 5.19 27.52 32.00
CA ASN A 465 5.17 26.43 32.96
C ASN A 465 6.37 25.52 32.76
N TYR A 466 7.53 25.99 33.12
CA TYR A 466 8.81 25.36 32.87
C TYR A 466 9.00 24.03 33.61
N SER A 467 8.41 23.86 34.79
CA SER A 467 8.47 22.60 35.53
C SER A 467 7.73 21.48 34.82
N THR A 468 6.54 21.75 34.32
CA THR A 468 5.78 20.76 33.53
C THR A 468 6.43 20.53 32.17
N ALA A 469 6.93 21.56 31.50
CA ALA A 469 7.68 21.43 30.25
C ALA A 469 8.89 20.49 30.40
N LEU A 470 9.68 20.65 31.50
CA LEU A 470 10.82 19.78 31.80
C LEU A 470 10.42 18.33 31.94
N LEU A 471 9.29 18.05 32.61
CA LEU A 471 8.77 16.69 32.77
C LEU A 471 8.47 16.02 31.43
N TYR A 472 7.81 16.74 30.52
CA TYR A 472 7.46 16.21 29.20
C TYR A 472 8.68 16.06 28.29
N TYR A 473 9.64 16.99 28.31
CA TYR A 473 10.90 16.82 27.58
C TYR A 473 11.71 15.63 28.09
N ALA A 474 11.72 15.38 29.41
CA ALA A 474 12.40 14.22 30.00
C ALA A 474 11.75 12.91 29.55
N LYS A 475 10.40 12.83 29.52
CA LYS A 475 9.68 11.67 28.98
C LYS A 475 10.02 11.43 27.51
N ALA A 476 10.03 12.50 26.70
CA ALA A 476 10.40 12.41 25.28
C ALA A 476 11.83 11.88 25.11
N PHE A 477 12.77 12.38 25.89
CA PHE A 477 14.16 11.95 25.87
C PHE A 477 14.34 10.49 26.30
N GLU A 478 13.64 10.05 27.35
CA GLU A 478 13.71 8.66 27.83
C GLU A 478 13.25 7.65 26.77
N ILE A 479 12.13 7.94 26.09
CA ILE A 479 11.63 7.08 25.00
C ILE A 479 12.62 7.05 23.84
N GLN A 480 13.15 8.21 23.47
CA GLN A 480 14.14 8.34 22.40
C GLN A 480 15.39 7.50 22.71
N ALA A 481 15.90 7.59 23.95
CA ALA A 481 17.09 6.87 24.41
C ALA A 481 16.94 5.33 24.35
N LYS A 482 15.71 4.84 24.49
CA LYS A 482 15.42 3.40 24.39
C LYS A 482 15.20 2.91 22.96
N SER A 483 14.88 3.81 22.03
CA SER A 483 14.40 3.43 20.70
C SER A 483 15.34 3.80 19.55
N LEU A 484 16.26 4.73 19.73
CA LEU A 484 17.14 5.23 18.66
C LEU A 484 18.59 5.34 19.13
N PRO A 485 19.57 5.24 18.20
CA PRO A 485 20.98 5.41 18.54
C PRO A 485 21.26 6.84 19.01
N SER A 486 22.24 7.02 19.88
CA SER A 486 22.62 8.31 20.48
C SER A 486 23.07 9.36 19.45
N SER A 487 23.46 8.94 18.25
CA SER A 487 23.82 9.83 17.13
C SER A 487 22.61 10.45 16.40
N HIS A 488 21.37 10.07 16.76
CA HIS A 488 20.19 10.58 16.08
C HIS A 488 19.98 12.09 16.38
N PRO A 489 19.68 12.94 15.37
CA PRO A 489 19.59 14.41 15.54
C PRO A 489 18.62 14.87 16.64
N ASN A 490 17.55 14.13 16.88
CA ASN A 490 16.57 14.48 17.92
C ASN A 490 17.16 14.44 19.34
N PHE A 491 18.24 13.67 19.58
CA PHE A 491 18.92 13.67 20.88
C PHE A 491 19.44 15.06 21.24
N ALA A 492 20.15 15.69 20.31
CA ALA A 492 20.68 17.03 20.53
C ALA A 492 19.54 18.02 20.80
N LEU A 493 18.47 17.97 20.01
CA LEU A 493 17.32 18.86 20.17
C LEU A 493 16.66 18.71 21.55
N PHE A 494 16.36 17.50 21.98
CA PHE A 494 15.69 17.26 23.26
C PHE A 494 16.60 17.61 24.43
N PHE A 495 17.88 17.27 24.32
CA PHE A 495 18.88 17.61 25.33
C PHE A 495 19.05 19.11 25.50
N ASP A 496 19.14 19.85 24.41
CA ASP A 496 19.26 21.33 24.43
C ASP A 496 18.02 21.99 25.05
N LYS A 497 16.83 21.47 24.77
CA LYS A 497 15.59 21.97 25.39
C LYS A 497 15.55 21.67 26.88
N ILE A 498 15.94 20.48 27.32
CA ILE A 498 16.05 20.14 28.75
C ILE A 498 17.06 21.08 29.43
N LYS A 499 18.24 21.29 28.84
CA LYS A 499 19.29 22.16 29.35
C LYS A 499 18.80 23.62 29.46
N LEU A 500 18.12 24.13 28.44
CA LEU A 500 17.54 25.46 28.43
C LEU A 500 16.54 25.66 29.58
N VAL A 501 15.59 24.73 29.73
CA VAL A 501 14.55 24.81 30.77
C VAL A 501 15.16 24.71 32.18
N ARG A 502 16.13 23.82 32.39
CA ARG A 502 16.84 23.74 33.69
C ARG A 502 17.55 25.03 34.06
N ARG A 503 18.20 25.68 33.09
CA ARG A 503 18.80 27.04 33.32
C ARG A 503 17.75 28.07 33.71
N THR A 504 16.60 28.07 33.02
CA THR A 504 15.50 29.01 33.32
C THR A 504 14.94 28.77 34.73
N LEU A 505 14.92 27.51 35.22
CA LEU A 505 14.51 27.14 36.58
C LEU A 505 15.59 27.39 37.64
N GLY A 506 16.79 27.87 37.27
CA GLY A 506 17.88 28.18 38.20
C GLY A 506 18.69 26.96 38.69
N PHE A 507 18.55 25.80 38.03
CA PHE A 507 19.40 24.65 38.34
C PHE A 507 20.83 24.87 37.84
N ARG A 508 21.83 24.63 38.70
CA ARG A 508 23.26 24.66 38.32
C ARG A 508 23.53 23.54 37.29
N GLU A 509 24.48 23.79 36.39
CA GLU A 509 24.98 22.80 35.42
C GLU A 509 25.76 21.67 36.16
N GLU A 510 25.07 20.76 36.81
CA GLU A 510 25.67 19.46 37.11
C GLU A 510 25.62 18.61 35.84
N THR A 511 26.76 18.08 35.47
CA THR A 511 26.97 17.18 34.35
C THR A 511 25.86 16.15 34.29
N ILE A 512 25.04 16.22 33.23
CA ILE A 512 24.17 15.10 32.85
C ILE A 512 25.12 14.10 32.21
N THR A 513 25.72 13.24 33.04
CA THR A 513 26.36 12.03 32.54
C THR A 513 25.25 11.19 31.94
N CYS A 514 25.27 10.98 30.63
CA CYS A 514 24.51 9.90 29.97
C CYS A 514 24.82 8.62 30.78
N VAL A 515 23.79 8.07 31.39
CA VAL A 515 23.88 6.69 31.91
C VAL A 515 24.11 5.82 30.70
N GLU A 516 25.30 5.18 30.63
CA GLU A 516 25.68 4.16 29.66
C GLU A 516 24.72 2.99 29.61
#